data_096be3949c27497255b13fe0050cfbb5
#
_entry.id   096be3949c27497255b13fe0050cfbb5
#
_cell.length_a   1.000
_cell.length_b   1.000
_cell.length_c   1.000
_cell.angle_alpha   90.00
_cell.angle_beta   90.00
_cell.angle_gamma   90.00
#
_symmetry.space_group_name_H-M   'P 1'
#
loop_
_entity.id
_entity.type
_entity.pdbx_description
1 polymer ?
#
loop_
_entity_poly.entity_id
_entity_poly.type
_entity_poly.pdbx_seq_one_letter_code
_entity_poly.pdbx_strand_id
1 'polypeptide(L)'
;RGLGDVYKRQVYNNIEIILVGSKEIIEKTAKENNISIAGIGIEDAPDVITMEDEAGDIMKSKNQSSMAVGLKLLASGGADAFLSAGNSGALIMGATMIVKRIKGIKRPAFSPLMPKVEGQVLLIDSGANVECRPEMLQQFGIMGSVYMDKICGIKNPRVALANVGTEDHKGGELQHKAFALLKEAPINFIGNIEARDIPHDAADVIVADGFTGNIIVKMYEGVASALMLKIKELFMKNFKTKLAAALVLKDMKELKAYMDYNNYGAAPIMGVAKPVLKTHGSAKADTFILSLIHIS
;
A
#
# COMPACT_ATOMS: atom_id res chain seq x y z
N ARG A 1 -13.74 0.67 16.75
CA ARG A 1 -14.31 1.74 15.90
C ARG A 1 -14.38 1.36 14.41
N GLY A 2 -13.51 0.50 13.87
CA GLY A 2 -13.50 0.10 12.45
C GLY A 2 -14.57 -0.90 12.00
N LEU A 3 -15.01 -1.81 12.88
CA LEU A 3 -15.95 -2.89 12.52
C LEU A 3 -17.34 -2.37 12.11
N GLY A 4 -17.84 -1.30 12.73
CA GLY A 4 -19.15 -0.74 12.38
C GLY A 4 -19.22 -0.12 10.99
N ASP A 5 -18.11 0.47 10.52
CA ASP A 5 -18.03 1.07 9.19
C ASP A 5 -17.81 -0.01 8.11
N VAL A 6 -17.11 -1.09 8.44
CA VAL A 6 -16.96 -2.28 7.61
C VAL A 6 -18.33 -2.94 7.37
N TYR A 7 -19.17 -3.07 8.42
CA TYR A 7 -20.52 -3.59 8.29
C TYR A 7 -21.40 -2.74 7.37
N LYS A 8 -21.32 -1.40 7.46
CA LYS A 8 -22.07 -0.52 6.54
C LYS A 8 -21.70 -0.75 5.08
N ARG A 9 -20.41 -0.99 4.77
CA ARG A 9 -19.97 -1.28 3.41
C ARG A 9 -20.46 -2.62 2.90
N GLN A 10 -20.44 -3.66 3.74
CA GLN A 10 -20.98 -4.98 3.38
C GLN A 10 -22.44 -4.89 2.94
N VAL A 11 -23.26 -4.09 3.65
CA VAL A 11 -24.68 -3.91 3.31
C VAL A 11 -24.89 -3.12 2.03
N TYR A 12 -24.06 -2.08 1.77
CA TYR A 12 -24.27 -1.18 0.64
C TYR A 12 -23.62 -1.63 -0.68
N ASN A 13 -22.58 -2.46 -0.65
CA ASN A 13 -21.78 -2.78 -1.84
C ASN A 13 -21.74 -4.28 -2.17
N ASN A 14 -22.59 -5.12 -1.58
CA ASN A 14 -22.56 -6.59 -1.75
C ASN A 14 -21.19 -7.22 -1.44
N ILE A 15 -20.46 -6.64 -0.50
CA ILE A 15 -19.16 -7.16 -0.05
C ILE A 15 -19.40 -8.03 1.18
N GLU A 16 -19.05 -9.31 1.10
CA GLU A 16 -19.01 -10.20 2.25
C GLU A 16 -17.66 -10.10 2.96
N ILE A 17 -17.69 -9.97 4.29
CA ILE A 17 -16.49 -9.80 5.09
C ILE A 17 -16.29 -11.01 5.98
N ILE A 18 -15.07 -11.54 5.97
CA ILE A 18 -14.61 -12.61 6.84
C ILE A 18 -13.47 -12.07 7.70
N LEU A 19 -13.68 -12.01 9.02
CA LEU A 19 -12.63 -11.68 9.98
C LEU A 19 -11.84 -12.94 10.31
N VAL A 20 -10.52 -12.89 10.17
CA VAL A 20 -9.63 -14.01 10.46
C VAL A 20 -8.82 -13.69 11.70
N GLY A 21 -9.00 -14.46 12.79
CA GLY A 21 -8.34 -14.24 14.08
C GLY A 21 -9.00 -15.00 15.21
N SER A 22 -8.55 -14.80 16.45
CA SER A 22 -9.20 -15.42 17.61
C SER A 22 -10.67 -15.00 17.71
N LYS A 23 -11.58 -15.96 17.52
CA LYS A 23 -13.02 -15.74 17.60
C LYS A 23 -13.42 -15.13 18.95
N GLU A 24 -12.87 -15.63 20.03
CA GLU A 24 -13.12 -15.13 21.38
C GLU A 24 -12.74 -13.64 21.51
N ILE A 25 -11.55 -13.25 21.02
CA ILE A 25 -11.08 -11.87 21.08
C ILE A 25 -11.95 -10.97 20.19
N ILE A 26 -12.32 -11.43 18.99
CA ILE A 26 -13.17 -10.68 18.06
C ILE A 26 -14.55 -10.41 18.69
N GLU A 27 -15.20 -11.43 19.22
CA GLU A 27 -16.53 -11.33 19.85
C GLU A 27 -16.50 -10.45 21.11
N LYS A 28 -15.45 -10.63 21.97
CA LYS A 28 -15.23 -9.81 23.16
C LYS A 28 -15.05 -8.33 22.79
N THR A 29 -14.17 -8.05 21.82
CA THR A 29 -13.88 -6.67 21.38
C THR A 29 -15.11 -6.01 20.79
N ALA A 30 -15.89 -6.73 19.99
CA ALA A 30 -17.12 -6.23 19.41
C ALA A 30 -18.13 -5.88 20.51
N LYS A 31 -18.31 -6.74 21.52
CA LYS A 31 -19.20 -6.51 22.66
C LYS A 31 -18.76 -5.31 23.52
N GLU A 32 -17.48 -5.21 23.87
CA GLU A 32 -16.93 -4.11 24.66
C GLU A 32 -17.09 -2.74 24.00
N ASN A 33 -17.06 -2.72 22.66
CA ASN A 33 -17.21 -1.48 21.87
C ASN A 33 -18.63 -1.24 21.32
N ASN A 34 -19.61 -2.09 21.71
CA ASN A 34 -20.98 -2.05 21.20
C ASN A 34 -21.07 -2.09 19.66
N ILE A 35 -20.26 -2.93 19.02
CA ILE A 35 -20.21 -3.10 17.56
C ILE A 35 -20.95 -4.38 17.20
N SER A 36 -21.95 -4.28 16.31
CA SER A 36 -22.59 -5.46 15.73
C SER A 36 -21.67 -6.14 14.72
N ILE A 37 -21.51 -7.45 14.87
CA ILE A 37 -20.81 -8.33 13.90
C ILE A 37 -21.79 -9.32 13.25
N ALA A 38 -23.10 -9.04 13.33
CA ALA A 38 -24.12 -9.86 12.69
C ALA A 38 -23.94 -9.83 11.16
N GLY A 39 -23.89 -11.00 10.54
CA GLY A 39 -23.66 -11.14 9.11
C GLY A 39 -22.18 -11.07 8.67
N ILE A 40 -21.24 -10.92 9.60
CA ILE A 40 -19.80 -10.99 9.32
C ILE A 40 -19.32 -12.41 9.59
N GLY A 41 -18.64 -13.03 8.62
CA GLY A 41 -17.99 -14.33 8.81
C GLY A 41 -16.80 -14.23 9.76
N ILE A 42 -16.56 -15.27 10.56
CA ILE A 42 -15.36 -15.37 11.42
C ILE A 42 -14.69 -16.69 11.13
N GLU A 43 -13.44 -16.62 10.71
CA GLU A 43 -12.53 -17.77 10.62
C GLU A 43 -11.62 -17.77 11.83
N ASP A 44 -11.75 -18.81 12.70
CA ASP A 44 -11.02 -18.85 13.95
C ASP A 44 -9.56 -19.23 13.74
N ALA A 45 -8.66 -18.32 14.09
CA ALA A 45 -7.21 -18.49 13.99
C ALA A 45 -6.53 -17.73 15.14
N PRO A 46 -6.43 -18.33 16.33
CA PRO A 46 -5.98 -17.63 17.54
C PRO A 46 -4.48 -17.30 17.55
N ASP A 47 -3.69 -17.96 16.71
CA ASP A 47 -2.25 -17.67 16.61
C ASP A 47 -1.98 -16.42 15.78
N VAL A 48 -0.94 -15.65 16.15
CA VAL A 48 -0.62 -14.36 15.58
C VAL A 48 0.86 -14.30 15.18
N ILE A 49 1.13 -13.71 14.02
CA ILE A 49 2.48 -13.25 13.65
C ILE A 49 2.65 -11.83 14.18
N THR A 50 3.64 -11.63 15.04
CA THR A 50 4.02 -10.33 15.59
C THR A 50 4.98 -9.58 14.66
N MET A 51 5.31 -8.34 15.00
CA MET A 51 6.30 -7.56 14.22
C MET A 51 7.75 -8.04 14.47
N GLU A 52 7.98 -8.86 15.50
CA GLU A 52 9.27 -9.41 15.90
C GLU A 52 9.54 -10.78 15.27
N ASP A 53 8.49 -11.47 14.77
CA ASP A 53 8.62 -12.76 14.12
C ASP A 53 9.33 -12.63 12.77
N GLU A 54 10.10 -13.64 12.40
CA GLU A 54 10.72 -13.70 11.08
C GLU A 54 9.69 -13.94 9.97
N ALA A 55 9.94 -13.37 8.78
CA ALA A 55 9.05 -13.53 7.64
C ALA A 55 8.77 -15.00 7.27
N GLY A 56 9.78 -15.87 7.46
CA GLY A 56 9.70 -17.31 7.17
C GLY A 56 8.80 -18.10 8.11
N ASP A 57 8.50 -17.58 9.30
CA ASP A 57 7.70 -18.28 10.31
C ASP A 57 6.27 -18.53 9.86
N ILE A 58 5.73 -17.71 8.97
CA ILE A 58 4.42 -17.93 8.36
C ILE A 58 4.29 -19.29 7.66
N MET A 59 5.41 -19.84 7.18
CA MET A 59 5.45 -21.15 6.52
C MET A 59 5.84 -22.29 7.46
N LYS A 60 6.27 -21.98 8.71
CA LYS A 60 6.82 -22.93 9.68
C LYS A 60 5.99 -22.92 10.97
N SER A 61 6.54 -22.29 12.01
CA SER A 61 5.98 -22.24 13.37
C SER A 61 4.65 -21.49 13.46
N LYS A 62 4.42 -20.52 12.57
CA LYS A 62 3.23 -19.66 12.50
C LYS A 62 2.28 -19.97 11.33
N ASN A 63 2.31 -21.20 10.83
CA ASN A 63 1.51 -21.59 9.67
C ASN A 63 -0.01 -21.73 9.97
N GLN A 64 -0.43 -21.58 11.21
CA GLN A 64 -1.82 -21.49 11.67
C GLN A 64 -2.19 -20.09 12.17
N SER A 65 -1.30 -19.11 12.01
CA SER A 65 -1.61 -17.73 12.36
C SER A 65 -2.75 -17.17 11.51
N SER A 66 -3.43 -16.14 12.01
CA SER A 66 -4.53 -15.46 11.31
C SER A 66 -4.12 -15.01 9.91
N MET A 67 -2.88 -14.54 9.73
CA MET A 67 -2.36 -14.18 8.41
C MET A 67 -2.21 -15.39 7.49
N ALA A 68 -1.66 -16.50 7.97
CA ALA A 68 -1.49 -17.72 7.18
C ALA A 68 -2.84 -18.35 6.81
N VAL A 69 -3.78 -18.41 7.75
CA VAL A 69 -5.13 -18.94 7.54
C VAL A 69 -5.88 -18.09 6.51
N GLY A 70 -5.86 -16.75 6.64
CA GLY A 70 -6.51 -15.84 5.68
C GLY A 70 -5.93 -15.96 4.26
N LEU A 71 -4.60 -16.09 4.12
CA LEU A 71 -3.97 -16.31 2.82
C LEU A 71 -4.30 -17.70 2.23
N LYS A 72 -4.45 -18.74 3.06
CA LYS A 72 -4.92 -20.06 2.61
C LYS A 72 -6.38 -20.01 2.16
N LEU A 73 -7.24 -19.29 2.90
CA LEU A 73 -8.63 -19.07 2.52
C LEU A 73 -8.71 -18.36 1.15
N LEU A 74 -7.93 -17.32 0.93
CA LEU A 74 -7.80 -16.65 -0.37
C LEU A 74 -7.32 -17.63 -1.44
N ALA A 75 -6.25 -18.39 -1.20
CA ALA A 75 -5.67 -19.31 -2.18
C ALA A 75 -6.64 -20.41 -2.61
N SER A 76 -7.44 -20.95 -1.68
CA SER A 76 -8.45 -21.99 -1.93
C SER A 76 -9.71 -21.49 -2.65
N GLY A 77 -9.91 -20.17 -2.76
CA GLY A 77 -11.11 -19.57 -3.35
C GLY A 77 -12.25 -19.32 -2.36
N GLY A 78 -11.99 -19.45 -1.06
CA GLY A 78 -12.95 -19.08 -0.01
C GLY A 78 -13.06 -17.56 0.23
N ALA A 79 -12.20 -16.78 -0.44
CA ALA A 79 -12.26 -15.31 -0.50
C ALA A 79 -11.69 -14.82 -1.83
N ASP A 80 -12.07 -13.60 -2.22
CA ASP A 80 -11.62 -12.95 -3.46
C ASP A 80 -10.39 -12.04 -3.22
N ALA A 81 -10.23 -11.52 -2.00
CA ALA A 81 -9.10 -10.69 -1.63
C ALA A 81 -8.72 -10.85 -0.14
N PHE A 82 -7.49 -10.54 0.20
CA PHE A 82 -6.99 -10.53 1.57
C PHE A 82 -6.36 -9.19 1.92
N LEU A 83 -6.77 -8.63 3.06
CA LEU A 83 -6.30 -7.35 3.57
C LEU A 83 -5.68 -7.53 4.96
N SER A 84 -4.45 -7.03 5.17
CA SER A 84 -3.74 -7.15 6.44
C SER A 84 -2.98 -5.88 6.81
N ALA A 85 -2.99 -5.55 8.11
CA ALA A 85 -2.14 -4.52 8.73
C ALA A 85 -0.91 -5.12 9.45
N GLY A 86 -0.73 -6.44 9.42
CA GLY A 86 0.32 -7.18 10.15
C GLY A 86 1.73 -7.03 9.57
N ASN A 87 2.62 -7.92 10.00
CA ASN A 87 4.03 -7.97 9.58
C ASN A 87 4.18 -8.02 8.05
N SER A 88 4.85 -7.02 7.46
CA SER A 88 5.00 -6.88 6.01
C SER A 88 5.86 -7.98 5.38
N GLY A 89 6.93 -8.40 6.08
CA GLY A 89 7.80 -9.49 5.62
C GLY A 89 7.05 -10.82 5.55
N ALA A 90 6.29 -11.14 6.60
CA ALA A 90 5.46 -12.35 6.63
C ALA A 90 4.35 -12.30 5.57
N LEU A 91 3.74 -11.13 5.36
CA LEU A 91 2.69 -10.97 4.37
C LEU A 91 3.21 -11.19 2.94
N ILE A 92 4.37 -10.61 2.56
CA ILE A 92 4.96 -10.83 1.23
C ILE A 92 5.43 -12.28 1.05
N MET A 93 5.96 -12.89 2.11
CA MET A 93 6.35 -14.31 2.09
C MET A 93 5.13 -15.20 1.89
N GLY A 94 4.07 -15.01 2.67
CA GLY A 94 2.83 -15.77 2.57
C GLY A 94 2.12 -15.55 1.23
N ALA A 95 2.03 -14.31 0.75
CA ALA A 95 1.49 -13.99 -0.57
C ALA A 95 2.27 -14.71 -1.68
N THR A 96 3.61 -14.75 -1.58
CA THR A 96 4.47 -15.43 -2.56
C THR A 96 4.31 -16.95 -2.54
N MET A 97 4.25 -17.56 -1.37
CA MET A 97 4.34 -19.02 -1.18
C MET A 97 2.99 -19.71 -1.10
N ILE A 98 1.98 -19.06 -0.48
CA ILE A 98 0.64 -19.62 -0.29
C ILE A 98 -0.26 -19.23 -1.48
N VAL A 99 -0.40 -17.93 -1.77
CA VAL A 99 -1.24 -17.42 -2.86
C VAL A 99 -0.58 -17.66 -4.22
N LYS A 100 0.75 -17.68 -4.23
CA LYS A 100 1.62 -17.84 -5.40
C LYS A 100 1.68 -16.61 -6.29
N ARG A 101 2.67 -16.61 -7.18
CA ARG A 101 2.90 -15.52 -8.15
C ARG A 101 2.13 -15.78 -9.44
N ILE A 102 1.79 -14.71 -10.15
CA ILE A 102 1.39 -14.78 -11.54
C ILE A 102 2.53 -15.46 -12.34
N LYS A 103 2.18 -16.37 -13.25
CA LYS A 103 3.17 -17.09 -14.09
C LYS A 103 4.00 -16.09 -14.88
N GLY A 104 5.32 -16.21 -14.79
CA GLY A 104 6.28 -15.30 -15.44
C GLY A 104 6.79 -14.16 -14.55
N ILE A 105 6.08 -13.79 -13.50
CA ILE A 105 6.55 -12.75 -12.57
C ILE A 105 7.65 -13.31 -11.66
N LYS A 106 8.79 -12.62 -11.63
CA LYS A 106 9.97 -13.04 -10.86
C LYS A 106 9.82 -12.77 -9.38
N ARG A 107 9.30 -11.60 -9.01
CA ARG A 107 9.07 -11.19 -7.61
C ARG A 107 7.81 -10.34 -7.49
N PRO A 108 7.00 -10.53 -6.45
CA PRO A 108 5.95 -9.58 -6.08
C PRO A 108 6.57 -8.29 -5.53
N ALA A 109 5.81 -7.19 -5.58
CA ALA A 109 6.25 -5.88 -5.10
C ALA A 109 5.15 -5.18 -4.30
N PHE A 110 5.53 -4.42 -3.26
CA PHE A 110 4.64 -3.47 -2.60
C PHE A 110 4.49 -2.21 -3.45
N SER A 111 3.25 -1.78 -3.67
CA SER A 111 2.97 -0.72 -4.64
C SER A 111 1.98 0.30 -4.08
N PRO A 112 2.41 1.16 -3.12
CA PRO A 112 1.54 2.19 -2.58
C PRO A 112 1.26 3.29 -3.61
N LEU A 113 0.06 3.85 -3.54
CA LEU A 113 -0.28 5.12 -4.14
C LEU A 113 0.15 6.25 -3.20
N MET A 114 0.81 7.26 -3.73
CA MET A 114 1.28 8.43 -3.00
C MET A 114 0.65 9.70 -3.58
N PRO A 115 0.27 10.69 -2.74
CA PRO A 115 -0.20 11.97 -3.25
C PRO A 115 0.91 12.72 -3.99
N LYS A 116 0.57 13.40 -5.07
CA LYS A 116 1.37 14.43 -5.74
C LYS A 116 0.57 15.73 -5.77
N VAL A 117 1.10 16.84 -6.24
CA VAL A 117 0.40 18.15 -6.22
C VAL A 117 -1.00 18.04 -6.84
N GLU A 118 -1.16 17.28 -7.92
CA GLU A 118 -2.46 16.98 -8.53
C GLU A 118 -2.60 15.48 -8.78
N GLY A 119 -3.49 14.82 -8.02
CA GLY A 119 -3.75 13.38 -8.14
C GLY A 119 -2.74 12.53 -7.37
N GLN A 120 -2.37 11.39 -7.93
CA GLN A 120 -1.57 10.36 -7.24
C GLN A 120 -0.54 9.73 -8.18
N VAL A 121 0.52 9.18 -7.60
CA VAL A 121 1.56 8.43 -8.28
C VAL A 121 1.73 7.07 -7.63
N LEU A 122 1.95 6.04 -8.44
CA LEU A 122 2.26 4.70 -7.95
C LEU A 122 3.78 4.54 -7.79
N LEU A 123 4.23 4.13 -6.62
CA LEU A 123 5.61 3.73 -6.40
C LEU A 123 5.72 2.21 -6.33
N ILE A 124 6.59 1.61 -7.11
CA ILE A 124 6.82 0.17 -7.17
C ILE A 124 8.32 -0.16 -7.38
N ASP A 125 9.02 -0.87 -6.53
CA ASP A 125 8.71 -1.51 -5.27
C ASP A 125 8.98 -0.57 -4.08
N SER A 126 8.28 -0.74 -2.98
CA SER A 126 8.45 0.08 -1.78
C SER A 126 8.87 -0.72 -0.53
N GLY A 127 9.56 -1.85 -0.71
CA GLY A 127 10.16 -2.58 0.42
C GLY A 127 9.99 -4.09 0.42
N ALA A 128 9.48 -4.71 -0.63
CA ALA A 128 9.41 -6.17 -0.73
C ALA A 128 10.76 -6.79 -1.17
N ASN A 129 11.53 -6.09 -2.01
CA ASN A 129 12.77 -6.60 -2.59
C ASN A 129 13.90 -5.59 -2.44
N VAL A 130 14.70 -5.74 -1.39
CA VAL A 130 15.85 -4.83 -1.11
C VAL A 130 16.88 -4.92 -2.22
N GLU A 131 17.17 -6.14 -2.69
CA GLU A 131 18.05 -6.39 -3.82
C GLU A 131 17.23 -6.80 -5.05
N CYS A 132 17.37 -6.05 -6.12
CA CYS A 132 16.70 -6.30 -7.38
C CYS A 132 17.66 -6.68 -8.51
N ARG A 133 17.12 -7.41 -9.50
CA ARG A 133 17.74 -7.57 -10.81
C ARG A 133 17.06 -6.66 -11.81
N PRO A 134 17.75 -6.26 -12.90
CA PRO A 134 17.18 -5.34 -13.90
C PRO A 134 15.82 -5.78 -14.46
N GLU A 135 15.63 -7.09 -14.69
CA GLU A 135 14.38 -7.64 -15.21
C GLU A 135 13.23 -7.58 -14.21
N MET A 136 13.55 -7.47 -12.91
CA MET A 136 12.50 -7.23 -11.90
C MET A 136 11.98 -5.82 -12.00
N LEU A 137 12.86 -4.82 -12.15
CA LEU A 137 12.47 -3.42 -12.35
C LEU A 137 11.67 -3.24 -13.63
N GLN A 138 12.04 -3.92 -14.73
CA GLN A 138 11.22 -3.95 -15.95
C GLN A 138 9.80 -4.48 -15.67
N GLN A 139 9.69 -5.62 -14.97
CA GLN A 139 8.39 -6.18 -14.61
C GLN A 139 7.58 -5.26 -13.70
N PHE A 140 8.24 -4.55 -12.78
CA PHE A 140 7.58 -3.55 -11.92
C PHE A 140 7.00 -2.42 -12.76
N GLY A 141 7.73 -1.91 -13.74
CA GLY A 141 7.22 -0.89 -14.67
C GLY A 141 5.98 -1.37 -15.44
N ILE A 142 6.02 -2.59 -15.95
CA ILE A 142 4.88 -3.19 -16.68
C ILE A 142 3.67 -3.37 -15.74
N MET A 143 3.87 -3.93 -14.54
CA MET A 143 2.79 -4.13 -13.57
C MET A 143 2.20 -2.81 -13.12
N GLY A 144 3.03 -1.81 -12.83
CA GLY A 144 2.58 -0.47 -12.46
C GLY A 144 1.78 0.21 -13.57
N SER A 145 2.24 0.12 -14.80
CA SER A 145 1.53 0.66 -15.98
C SER A 145 0.15 0.04 -16.16
N VAL A 146 0.05 -1.29 -16.06
CA VAL A 146 -1.24 -2.00 -16.15
C VAL A 146 -2.18 -1.59 -15.01
N TYR A 147 -1.67 -1.47 -13.78
CA TYR A 147 -2.48 -1.09 -12.64
C TYR A 147 -3.03 0.34 -12.77
N MET A 148 -2.19 1.30 -13.16
CA MET A 148 -2.62 2.69 -13.36
C MET A 148 -3.63 2.81 -14.51
N ASP A 149 -3.49 2.03 -15.59
CA ASP A 149 -4.48 2.03 -16.69
C ASP A 149 -5.79 1.35 -16.30
N LYS A 150 -5.74 0.17 -15.70
CA LYS A 150 -6.94 -0.66 -15.49
C LYS A 150 -7.70 -0.33 -14.21
N ILE A 151 -6.98 0.00 -13.14
CA ILE A 151 -7.57 0.23 -11.83
C ILE A 151 -7.76 1.74 -11.58
N CYS A 152 -6.72 2.56 -11.88
CA CYS A 152 -6.80 4.00 -11.63
C CYS A 152 -7.36 4.79 -12.83
N GLY A 153 -7.57 4.16 -13.99
CA GLY A 153 -8.17 4.79 -15.18
C GLY A 153 -7.26 5.73 -15.95
N ILE A 154 -5.97 5.80 -15.61
CA ILE A 154 -4.98 6.67 -16.26
C ILE A 154 -4.48 5.98 -17.53
N LYS A 155 -4.94 6.42 -18.68
CA LYS A 155 -4.58 5.83 -19.96
C LYS A 155 -3.14 6.17 -20.36
N ASN A 156 -2.40 5.13 -20.83
CA ASN A 156 -1.01 5.25 -21.25
C ASN A 156 -0.12 5.93 -20.18
N PRO A 157 -0.11 5.44 -18.93
CA PRO A 157 0.54 6.10 -17.81
C PRO A 157 2.04 6.27 -18.05
N ARG A 158 2.58 7.40 -17.65
CA ARG A 158 4.01 7.71 -17.74
C ARG A 158 4.78 6.94 -16.70
N VAL A 159 5.70 6.09 -17.14
CA VAL A 159 6.54 5.26 -16.26
C VAL A 159 7.95 5.83 -16.23
N ALA A 160 8.48 6.08 -15.03
CA ALA A 160 9.84 6.59 -14.83
C ALA A 160 10.65 5.67 -13.89
N LEU A 161 11.95 5.65 -14.06
CA LEU A 161 12.89 4.96 -13.17
C LEU A 161 13.45 5.96 -12.15
N ALA A 162 13.28 5.69 -10.85
CA ALA A 162 13.90 6.48 -9.79
C ALA A 162 15.42 6.39 -9.87
N ASN A 163 16.08 7.55 -9.95
CA ASN A 163 17.52 7.63 -10.16
C ASN A 163 18.10 8.87 -9.47
N VAL A 164 19.43 9.00 -9.48
CA VAL A 164 20.19 10.13 -8.91
C VAL A 164 20.28 11.34 -9.85
N GLY A 165 19.78 11.23 -11.07
CA GLY A 165 19.74 12.28 -12.09
C GLY A 165 18.88 11.82 -13.26
N THR A 166 18.47 12.75 -14.11
CA THR A 166 17.52 12.52 -15.23
C THR A 166 18.17 11.98 -16.50
N GLU A 167 19.50 12.10 -16.63
CA GLU A 167 20.21 11.68 -17.84
C GLU A 167 20.29 10.15 -17.95
N ASP A 168 20.23 9.62 -19.17
CA ASP A 168 20.19 8.17 -19.47
C ASP A 168 21.35 7.36 -18.86
N HIS A 169 22.52 8.02 -18.67
CA HIS A 169 23.74 7.39 -18.16
C HIS A 169 23.90 7.49 -16.63
N LYS A 170 22.94 8.04 -15.90
CA LYS A 170 23.01 8.16 -14.44
C LYS A 170 22.68 6.86 -13.73
N GLY A 171 23.14 6.76 -12.49
CA GLY A 171 22.92 5.61 -11.60
C GLY A 171 24.04 4.58 -11.64
N GLY A 172 23.80 3.46 -11.01
CA GLY A 172 24.70 2.31 -10.98
C GLY A 172 24.37 1.28 -12.06
N GLU A 173 25.04 0.13 -11.99
CA GLU A 173 24.86 -0.96 -12.97
C GLU A 173 23.41 -1.47 -13.05
N LEU A 174 22.73 -1.55 -11.91
CA LEU A 174 21.32 -1.94 -11.86
C LEU A 174 20.45 -0.98 -12.66
N GLN A 175 20.60 0.34 -12.43
CA GLN A 175 19.79 1.37 -13.07
C GLN A 175 20.07 1.42 -14.58
N HIS A 176 21.33 1.34 -15.01
CA HIS A 176 21.67 1.33 -16.44
C HIS A 176 21.03 0.15 -17.19
N LYS A 177 21.12 -1.05 -16.61
CA LYS A 177 20.52 -2.25 -17.23
C LYS A 177 19.01 -2.21 -17.20
N ALA A 178 18.41 -1.73 -16.08
CA ALA A 178 16.97 -1.57 -15.96
C ALA A 178 16.42 -0.51 -16.92
N PHE A 179 17.12 0.61 -17.10
CA PHE A 179 16.77 1.65 -18.06
C PHE A 179 16.65 1.09 -19.48
N ALA A 180 17.66 0.32 -19.94
CA ALA A 180 17.63 -0.29 -21.26
C ALA A 180 16.42 -1.24 -21.43
N LEU A 181 16.16 -2.08 -20.43
CA LEU A 181 15.02 -3.01 -20.47
C LEU A 181 13.64 -2.29 -20.42
N LEU A 182 13.53 -1.22 -19.63
CA LEU A 182 12.31 -0.42 -19.55
C LEU A 182 12.04 0.32 -20.86
N LYS A 183 13.08 0.81 -21.54
CA LYS A 183 12.98 1.48 -22.84
C LYS A 183 12.44 0.55 -23.94
N GLU A 184 12.74 -0.74 -23.86
CA GLU A 184 12.26 -1.77 -24.80
C GLU A 184 10.89 -2.37 -24.39
N ALA A 185 10.41 -2.08 -23.18
CA ALA A 185 9.15 -2.63 -22.69
C ALA A 185 7.94 -1.98 -23.36
N PRO A 186 6.80 -2.68 -23.51
CA PRO A 186 5.58 -2.16 -24.14
C PRO A 186 4.80 -1.21 -23.18
N ILE A 187 5.46 -0.16 -22.71
CA ILE A 187 4.95 0.84 -21.75
C ILE A 187 5.38 2.23 -22.19
N ASN A 188 4.74 3.27 -21.69
CA ASN A 188 5.14 4.65 -21.89
C ASN A 188 6.28 5.02 -20.93
N PHE A 189 7.49 4.50 -21.20
CA PHE A 189 8.66 4.81 -20.41
C PHE A 189 9.23 6.19 -20.78
N ILE A 190 9.31 7.09 -19.80
CA ILE A 190 9.72 8.49 -20.00
C ILE A 190 11.16 8.77 -19.53
N GLY A 191 11.90 7.74 -19.08
CA GLY A 191 13.29 7.89 -18.65
C GLY A 191 13.47 7.89 -17.13
N ASN A 192 14.58 8.48 -16.68
CA ASN A 192 14.91 8.62 -15.26
C ASN A 192 14.19 9.81 -14.62
N ILE A 193 13.95 9.71 -13.31
CA ILE A 193 13.39 10.79 -12.49
C ILE A 193 14.16 10.90 -11.16
N GLU A 194 14.36 12.11 -10.69
CA GLU A 194 14.88 12.32 -9.33
C GLU A 194 13.77 12.27 -8.28
N ALA A 195 14.08 11.79 -7.07
CA ALA A 195 13.09 11.66 -5.99
C ALA A 195 12.39 12.98 -5.63
N ARG A 196 13.04 14.13 -5.82
CA ARG A 196 12.47 15.47 -5.57
C ARG A 196 11.31 15.82 -6.51
N ASP A 197 11.25 15.19 -7.68
CA ASP A 197 10.23 15.48 -8.69
C ASP A 197 8.97 14.62 -8.52
N ILE A 198 9.03 13.56 -7.69
CA ILE A 198 7.91 12.64 -7.44
C ILE A 198 6.65 13.36 -6.91
N PRO A 199 6.74 14.34 -5.98
CA PRO A 199 5.57 15.08 -5.51
C PRO A 199 4.93 15.97 -6.59
N HIS A 200 5.63 16.24 -7.66
CA HIS A 200 5.17 17.03 -8.80
C HIS A 200 4.57 16.12 -9.89
N ASP A 201 4.01 16.70 -10.94
CA ASP A 201 3.39 15.90 -12.01
C ASP A 201 4.40 15.37 -13.05
N ALA A 202 5.50 14.75 -12.57
CA ALA A 202 6.55 14.26 -13.45
C ALA A 202 6.23 12.89 -14.06
N ALA A 203 5.60 11.98 -13.30
CA ALA A 203 5.23 10.64 -13.76
C ALA A 203 3.97 10.11 -13.05
N ASP A 204 3.46 8.99 -13.54
CA ASP A 204 2.30 8.29 -12.96
C ASP A 204 2.71 6.99 -12.27
N VAL A 205 3.84 6.40 -12.68
CA VAL A 205 4.45 5.21 -12.09
C VAL A 205 5.93 5.47 -11.87
N ILE A 206 6.41 5.27 -10.66
CA ILE A 206 7.82 5.35 -10.28
C ILE A 206 8.32 3.93 -10.00
N VAL A 207 9.30 3.48 -10.78
CA VAL A 207 9.96 2.19 -10.58
C VAL A 207 11.20 2.38 -9.72
N ALA A 208 11.32 1.58 -8.68
CA ALA A 208 12.50 1.54 -7.79
C ALA A 208 12.77 0.11 -7.31
N ASP A 209 13.98 -0.16 -6.83
CA ASP A 209 14.20 -1.29 -5.94
C ASP A 209 13.56 -1.04 -4.57
N GLY A 210 13.32 -2.10 -3.80
CA GLY A 210 12.59 -1.99 -2.54
C GLY A 210 13.32 -1.17 -1.47
N PHE A 211 14.67 -1.10 -1.50
CA PHE A 211 15.42 -0.26 -0.57
C PHE A 211 15.20 1.22 -0.89
N THR A 212 15.43 1.61 -2.13
CA THR A 212 15.23 2.99 -2.61
C THR A 212 13.77 3.42 -2.43
N GLY A 213 12.82 2.59 -2.84
CA GLY A 213 11.40 2.90 -2.74
C GLY A 213 10.92 3.03 -1.29
N ASN A 214 11.41 2.19 -0.37
CA ASN A 214 11.07 2.32 1.05
C ASN A 214 11.61 3.62 1.66
N ILE A 215 12.83 4.04 1.28
CA ILE A 215 13.40 5.33 1.72
C ILE A 215 12.53 6.48 1.20
N ILE A 216 12.13 6.46 -0.08
CA ILE A 216 11.27 7.50 -0.68
C ILE A 216 9.95 7.61 0.10
N VAL A 217 9.24 6.49 0.32
CA VAL A 217 7.97 6.49 1.08
C VAL A 217 8.17 7.05 2.48
N LYS A 218 9.16 6.53 3.22
CA LYS A 218 9.39 6.93 4.62
C LYS A 218 9.82 8.39 4.76
N MET A 219 10.62 8.90 3.83
CA MET A 219 10.98 10.30 3.79
C MET A 219 9.76 11.17 3.48
N TYR A 220 8.95 10.78 2.50
CA TYR A 220 7.73 11.49 2.14
C TYR A 220 6.75 11.59 3.33
N GLU A 221 6.49 10.47 4.00
CA GLU A 221 5.67 10.39 5.21
C GLU A 221 6.22 11.31 6.33
N GLY A 222 7.51 11.23 6.58
CA GLY A 222 8.19 12.02 7.62
C GLY A 222 8.12 13.52 7.35
N VAL A 223 8.41 13.95 6.12
CA VAL A 223 8.36 15.37 5.71
C VAL A 223 6.94 15.91 5.78
N ALA A 224 5.95 15.17 5.26
CA ALA A 224 4.54 15.57 5.33
C ALA A 224 4.08 15.75 6.79
N SER A 225 4.39 14.80 7.66
CA SER A 225 4.07 14.88 9.09
C SER A 225 4.74 16.06 9.78
N ALA A 226 6.04 16.28 9.55
CA ALA A 226 6.79 17.40 10.13
C ALA A 226 6.25 18.76 9.66
N LEU A 227 5.93 18.90 8.38
CA LEU A 227 5.34 20.11 7.81
C LEU A 227 3.98 20.42 8.45
N MET A 228 3.10 19.43 8.56
CA MET A 228 1.79 19.61 9.20
C MET A 228 1.90 19.98 10.67
N LEU A 229 2.91 19.45 11.40
CA LEU A 229 3.19 19.87 12.76
C LEU A 229 3.62 21.35 12.83
N LYS A 230 4.51 21.78 11.94
CA LYS A 230 4.98 23.19 11.87
C LYS A 230 3.86 24.16 11.50
N ILE A 231 2.99 23.79 10.59
CA ILE A 231 1.79 24.56 10.24
C ILE A 231 0.88 24.70 11.49
N LYS A 232 0.65 23.61 12.23
CA LYS A 232 -0.12 23.65 13.48
C LYS A 232 0.52 24.57 14.51
N GLU A 233 1.84 24.50 14.74
CA GLU A 233 2.57 25.39 15.65
C GLU A 233 2.41 26.86 15.25
N LEU A 234 2.51 27.18 13.95
CA LEU A 234 2.30 28.53 13.42
C LEU A 234 0.93 29.09 13.81
N PHE A 235 -0.12 28.32 13.58
CA PHE A 235 -1.49 28.73 13.89
C PHE A 235 -1.80 28.81 15.38
N MET A 236 -1.09 28.05 16.21
CA MET A 236 -1.27 28.05 17.66
C MET A 236 -0.45 29.10 18.40
N LYS A 237 0.37 29.92 17.70
CA LYS A 237 1.36 30.85 18.28
C LYS A 237 0.75 31.97 19.15
N ASN A 238 -0.37 32.56 18.73
CA ASN A 238 -1.02 33.67 19.45
C ASN A 238 -2.51 33.74 19.11
N PHE A 239 -3.24 34.68 19.77
CA PHE A 239 -4.68 34.81 19.56
C PHE A 239 -5.07 35.13 18.11
N LYS A 240 -4.32 35.99 17.42
CA LYS A 240 -4.59 36.38 16.03
C LYS A 240 -4.44 35.19 15.09
N THR A 241 -3.38 34.39 15.25
CA THR A 241 -3.16 33.21 14.43
C THR A 241 -4.17 32.09 14.73
N LYS A 242 -4.63 31.96 15.98
CA LYS A 242 -5.71 31.02 16.34
C LYS A 242 -7.04 31.42 15.69
N LEU A 243 -7.36 32.71 15.63
CA LEU A 243 -8.53 33.20 14.92
C LEU A 243 -8.46 32.92 13.42
N ALA A 244 -7.28 33.19 12.82
CA ALA A 244 -7.03 32.84 11.42
C ALA A 244 -7.18 31.34 11.16
N ALA A 245 -6.66 30.48 12.07
CA ALA A 245 -6.84 29.04 11.99
C ALA A 245 -8.32 28.60 11.97
N ALA A 246 -9.17 29.27 12.75
CA ALA A 246 -10.60 28.97 12.79
C ALA A 246 -11.28 29.26 11.43
N LEU A 247 -10.85 30.31 10.73
CA LEU A 247 -11.38 30.68 9.41
C LEU A 247 -10.99 29.66 8.32
N VAL A 248 -9.78 29.09 8.39
CA VAL A 248 -9.26 28.13 7.37
C VAL A 248 -9.30 26.68 7.85
N LEU A 249 -9.99 26.38 8.95
CA LEU A 249 -9.97 25.06 9.58
C LEU A 249 -10.44 23.93 8.64
N LYS A 250 -11.44 24.22 7.81
CA LYS A 250 -11.97 23.25 6.82
C LYS A 250 -10.91 22.92 5.78
N ASP A 251 -10.31 23.94 5.18
CA ASP A 251 -9.30 23.78 4.13
C ASP A 251 -8.04 23.09 4.66
N MET A 252 -7.66 23.38 5.91
CA MET A 252 -6.55 22.71 6.59
C MET A 252 -6.82 21.23 6.88
N LYS A 253 -8.07 20.87 7.17
CA LYS A 253 -8.46 19.46 7.31
C LYS A 253 -8.42 18.73 5.97
N GLU A 254 -8.86 19.37 4.90
CA GLU A 254 -8.81 18.83 3.53
C GLU A 254 -7.34 18.64 3.08
N LEU A 255 -6.48 19.64 3.29
CA LEU A 255 -5.05 19.53 3.03
C LEU A 255 -4.40 18.38 3.81
N LYS A 256 -4.70 18.27 5.12
CA LYS A 256 -4.20 17.16 5.94
C LYS A 256 -4.67 15.81 5.40
N ALA A 257 -5.94 15.69 5.02
CA ALA A 257 -6.48 14.47 4.45
C ALA A 257 -5.82 14.14 3.10
N TYR A 258 -5.54 15.14 2.28
CA TYR A 258 -4.85 14.98 1.00
C TYR A 258 -3.40 14.48 1.18
N MET A 259 -2.68 15.00 2.17
CA MET A 259 -1.30 14.60 2.45
C MET A 259 -1.18 13.27 3.21
N ASP A 260 -2.27 12.75 3.75
CA ASP A 260 -2.27 11.49 4.48
C ASP A 260 -2.40 10.31 3.50
N TYR A 261 -1.29 9.61 3.26
CA TYR A 261 -1.25 8.45 2.37
C TYR A 261 -2.22 7.32 2.78
N ASN A 262 -2.63 7.25 4.05
CA ASN A 262 -3.66 6.30 4.49
C ASN A 262 -5.02 6.52 3.79
N ASN A 263 -5.25 7.71 3.26
CA ASN A 263 -6.46 8.03 2.51
C ASN A 263 -6.43 7.53 1.06
N TYR A 264 -5.32 6.97 0.61
CA TYR A 264 -5.19 6.36 -0.72
C TYR A 264 -5.42 4.84 -0.71
N GLY A 265 -5.85 4.30 0.43
CA GLY A 265 -6.13 2.88 0.60
C GLY A 265 -4.89 2.03 0.93
N ALA A 266 -5.07 0.72 0.87
CA ALA A 266 -3.98 -0.23 1.12
C ALA A 266 -3.07 -0.36 -0.10
N ALA A 267 -1.78 -0.57 0.15
CA ALA A 267 -0.81 -0.88 -0.90
C ALA A 267 -1.06 -2.32 -1.41
N PRO A 268 -1.34 -2.52 -2.70
CA PRO A 268 -1.41 -3.86 -3.26
C PRO A 268 -0.03 -4.52 -3.32
N ILE A 269 -0.02 -5.83 -3.11
CA ILE A 269 1.12 -6.67 -3.44
C ILE A 269 0.96 -7.10 -4.90
N MET A 270 1.61 -6.41 -5.80
CA MET A 270 1.52 -6.73 -7.23
C MET A 270 2.31 -7.98 -7.59
N GLY A 271 1.86 -8.71 -8.60
CA GLY A 271 2.54 -9.89 -9.11
C GLY A 271 2.16 -11.21 -8.42
N VAL A 272 1.19 -11.20 -7.49
CA VAL A 272 0.60 -12.39 -6.90
C VAL A 272 -0.70 -12.79 -7.62
N ALA A 273 -1.06 -14.07 -7.57
CA ALA A 273 -2.14 -14.66 -8.37
C ALA A 273 -3.55 -14.18 -7.96
N LYS A 274 -3.72 -13.68 -6.73
CA LYS A 274 -4.97 -13.11 -6.22
C LYS A 274 -4.70 -11.85 -5.41
N PRO A 275 -5.65 -10.93 -5.26
CA PRO A 275 -5.46 -9.65 -4.57
C PRO A 275 -5.05 -9.83 -3.10
N VAL A 276 -3.87 -9.34 -2.77
CA VAL A 276 -3.38 -9.20 -1.39
C VAL A 276 -2.98 -7.75 -1.18
N LEU A 277 -3.52 -7.14 -0.12
CA LEU A 277 -3.32 -5.74 0.18
C LEU A 277 -2.72 -5.56 1.58
N LYS A 278 -1.83 -4.58 1.69
CA LYS A 278 -1.17 -4.19 2.93
C LYS A 278 -1.62 -2.81 3.36
N THR A 279 -2.24 -2.70 4.54
CA THR A 279 -2.43 -1.40 5.19
C THR A 279 -1.28 -1.09 6.13
N HIS A 280 -1.10 0.18 6.46
CA HIS A 280 -0.17 0.58 7.51
C HIS A 280 -0.65 0.08 8.89
N GLY A 281 0.29 -0.20 9.81
CA GLY A 281 -0.05 -0.66 11.17
C GLY A 281 -0.89 0.35 11.98
N SER A 282 -0.81 1.65 11.63
CA SER A 282 -1.64 2.72 12.20
C SER A 282 -2.95 2.99 11.45
N ALA A 283 -3.29 2.16 10.46
CA ALA A 283 -4.50 2.33 9.64
C ALA A 283 -5.77 2.37 10.50
N LYS A 284 -6.66 3.28 10.14
CA LYS A 284 -7.96 3.44 10.79
C LYS A 284 -9.05 2.82 9.90
N ALA A 285 -10.29 2.81 10.41
CA ALA A 285 -11.45 2.29 9.70
C ALA A 285 -11.58 2.80 8.26
N ASP A 286 -11.37 4.11 8.07
CA ASP A 286 -11.48 4.74 6.74
C ASP A 286 -10.50 4.14 5.73
N THR A 287 -9.27 3.82 6.16
CA THR A 287 -8.27 3.16 5.30
C THR A 287 -8.71 1.76 4.88
N PHE A 288 -9.31 0.98 5.80
CA PHE A 288 -9.86 -0.34 5.47
C PHE A 288 -11.03 -0.22 4.49
N ILE A 289 -11.92 0.76 4.68
CA ILE A 289 -13.06 1.01 3.78
C ILE A 289 -12.57 1.37 2.37
N LEU A 290 -11.62 2.30 2.26
CA LEU A 290 -11.04 2.69 0.98
C LEU A 290 -10.33 1.51 0.29
N SER A 291 -9.65 0.67 1.06
CA SER A 291 -9.00 -0.54 0.53
C SER A 291 -9.99 -1.53 -0.07
N LEU A 292 -11.18 -1.67 0.52
CA LEU A 292 -12.25 -2.54 0.00
C LEU A 292 -12.83 -2.02 -1.31
N ILE A 293 -12.81 -0.70 -1.55
CA ILE A 293 -13.25 -0.12 -2.85
C ILE A 293 -12.29 -0.50 -3.98
N HIS A 294 -11.00 -0.60 -3.70
CA HIS A 294 -10.00 -0.99 -4.70
C HIS A 294 -10.05 -2.48 -5.06
N ILE A 295 -10.79 -3.29 -4.30
CA ILE A 295 -10.96 -4.73 -4.52
C ILE A 295 -12.24 -5.01 -5.30
N SER A 296 -13.26 -4.18 -5.16
CA SER A 296 -14.56 -4.32 -5.83
C SER A 296 -14.60 -3.62 -7.18
#